data_f1914a3d3d15d8cc7e8b3b337518bc6d
#
_entry.id   f1914a3d3d15d8cc7e8b3b337518bc6d
#
_cell.length_a   1.000
_cell.length_b   1.000
_cell.length_c   1.000
_cell.angle_alpha   90.00
_cell.angle_beta   90.00
_cell.angle_gamma   90.00
#
_symmetry.space_group_name_H-M   'P 1'
#
loop_
_entity.id
_entity.type
_entity.pdbx_description
1 polymer ?
#
loop_
_entity_poly.entity_id
_entity_poly.type
_entity_poly.pdbx_seq_one_letter_code
_entity_poly.pdbx_strand_id
1 'polypeptide(L)'
;MVNDLDGDDTSTTLLNVNGYPQISLSMPTAIRTGDIVTLDASSSSDPEDGELTPVWDLDWSEDSDNDGDATNDNDAMGAVHRFTPYERVNYSGSVTVTDESEASATRMWNLTVLPRTYQVIWEVKPVTYDWDGYLEQEHIHTITHQPGEEGRIMSFNATLTLAMDILPIMLPQDNFTLTVDVPDDSWTHTVRTEQGNITHNASASMEYLNLNPFSEDAHNLTADSLEELIEMLDAQSGAGFGEGDWL
;
A
#
# COMPACT_ATOMS: atom_id res chain seq x y z
N MET A 1 67.47 19.07 7.11
CA MET A 1 68.87 18.71 7.37
C MET A 1 69.59 20.01 7.74
N VAL A 2 70.00 20.15 9.00
CA VAL A 2 70.76 21.26 9.48
C VAL A 2 72.18 20.74 9.69
N ASN A 3 73.12 21.26 8.94
CA ASN A 3 74.57 20.90 9.11
C ASN A 3 75.18 21.86 10.11
N ASP A 4 75.80 21.34 11.17
CA ASP A 4 76.68 22.08 12.04
C ASP A 4 78.02 22.33 11.31
N LEU A 5 78.56 23.51 11.49
CA LEU A 5 79.75 23.97 10.83
C LEU A 5 81.09 23.38 11.42
N ASP A 6 80.95 22.57 12.49
CA ASP A 6 82.16 22.17 13.25
C ASP A 6 82.32 20.64 13.43
N GLY A 7 81.59 19.82 12.69
CA GLY A 7 81.75 18.40 12.80
C GLY A 7 80.62 17.60 12.23
N ASP A 8 80.80 16.34 12.08
CA ASP A 8 79.95 15.34 11.44
C ASP A 8 78.65 15.02 12.12
N ASP A 9 78.00 15.98 12.80
CA ASP A 9 76.69 15.76 13.39
C ASP A 9 75.54 16.09 12.42
N THR A 10 74.96 15.06 11.81
CA THR A 10 73.71 15.12 11.06
C THR A 10 72.57 14.79 11.96
N SER A 11 71.71 15.77 12.27
CA SER A 11 70.41 15.51 12.88
C SER A 11 69.35 15.30 11.81
N THR A 12 68.69 14.18 11.87
CA THR A 12 67.55 13.90 10.99
C THR A 12 66.26 14.15 11.77
N THR A 13 65.46 15.14 11.33
CA THR A 13 64.13 15.36 11.86
C THR A 13 63.15 14.65 10.94
N LEU A 14 62.41 13.69 11.48
CA LEU A 14 61.24 13.11 10.80
C LEU A 14 60.07 14.10 10.90
N LEU A 15 59.68 14.59 9.75
CA LEU A 15 58.42 15.34 9.67
C LEU A 15 57.32 14.31 9.43
N ASN A 16 56.46 14.13 10.44
CA ASN A 16 55.26 13.33 10.28
C ASN A 16 54.18 14.21 9.64
N VAL A 17 53.71 13.84 8.49
CA VAL A 17 52.64 14.57 7.74
C VAL A 17 51.40 13.71 7.83
N ASN A 18 50.34 14.27 8.42
CA ASN A 18 49.04 13.62 8.47
C ASN A 18 48.41 13.55 7.08
N GLY A 19 47.94 12.38 6.68
CA GLY A 19 47.18 12.15 5.44
C GLY A 19 45.69 12.37 5.61
N TYR A 20 44.96 12.49 4.51
CA TYR A 20 43.51 12.54 4.56
C TYR A 20 42.92 11.13 4.57
N PRO A 21 41.81 10.88 5.31
CA PRO A 21 41.10 9.62 5.27
C PRO A 21 40.68 9.24 3.84
N GLN A 22 40.73 7.96 3.53
CA GLN A 22 40.26 7.38 2.27
C GLN A 22 38.88 6.75 2.47
N ILE A 23 37.82 7.37 1.90
CA ILE A 23 36.44 6.94 2.09
C ILE A 23 36.10 5.79 1.14
N SER A 24 35.75 4.65 1.72
CA SER A 24 35.13 3.50 1.04
C SER A 24 33.65 3.44 1.40
N LEU A 25 32.78 3.84 0.46
CA LEU A 25 31.32 3.84 0.66
C LEU A 25 30.67 2.71 -0.13
N SER A 26 29.93 1.86 0.57
CA SER A 26 29.07 0.81 0.01
C SER A 26 27.62 1.14 0.27
N MET A 27 26.79 1.23 -0.78
CA MET A 27 25.38 1.50 -0.70
C MET A 27 24.66 1.10 -2.00
N PRO A 28 23.33 0.86 -1.98
CA PRO A 28 22.54 0.73 -3.20
C PRO A 28 22.42 2.09 -3.91
N THR A 29 22.30 2.09 -5.22
CA THR A 29 22.02 3.30 -6.02
C THR A 29 20.52 3.50 -6.27
N ALA A 30 19.73 2.43 -6.15
CA ALA A 30 18.27 2.45 -6.25
C ALA A 30 17.67 1.37 -5.37
N ILE A 31 16.51 1.66 -4.78
CA ILE A 31 15.71 0.75 -3.96
C ILE A 31 14.23 0.99 -4.23
N ARG A 32 13.37 0.23 -3.56
CA ARG A 32 11.92 0.48 -3.55
C ARG A 32 11.48 1.04 -2.21
N THR A 33 10.38 1.78 -2.21
CA THR A 33 9.72 2.26 -0.97
C THR A 33 9.53 1.12 0.02
N GLY A 34 9.80 1.37 1.31
CA GLY A 34 9.73 0.39 2.37
C GLY A 34 10.89 -0.62 2.45
N ASP A 35 11.88 -0.56 1.55
CA ASP A 35 13.12 -1.35 1.68
C ASP A 35 14.10 -0.66 2.63
N ILE A 36 14.88 -1.46 3.36
CA ILE A 36 15.91 -0.94 4.26
C ILE A 36 17.14 -0.55 3.43
N VAL A 37 17.53 0.71 3.53
CA VAL A 37 18.81 1.21 3.01
C VAL A 37 19.90 0.99 4.06
N THR A 38 21.08 0.56 3.62
CA THR A 38 22.27 0.55 4.43
C THR A 38 23.33 1.38 3.72
N LEU A 39 23.78 2.45 4.36
CA LEU A 39 24.95 3.24 4.01
C LEU A 39 26.12 2.72 4.87
N ASP A 40 27.18 2.25 4.24
CA ASP A 40 28.28 1.61 4.93
C ASP A 40 29.64 2.20 4.49
N ALA A 41 30.27 2.93 5.41
CA ALA A 41 31.59 3.50 5.28
C ALA A 41 32.64 2.78 6.16
N SER A 42 32.31 1.61 6.72
CA SER A 42 33.18 0.87 7.65
C SER A 42 34.52 0.39 7.05
N SER A 43 34.59 0.36 5.72
CA SER A 43 35.82 0.00 5.01
C SER A 43 36.71 1.21 4.64
N SER A 44 36.36 2.38 5.17
CA SER A 44 37.23 3.57 5.06
C SER A 44 38.51 3.36 5.87
N SER A 45 39.63 3.97 5.44
CA SER A 45 40.93 3.80 6.07
C SER A 45 41.65 5.14 6.21
N ASP A 46 42.50 5.22 7.21
CA ASP A 46 43.46 6.28 7.40
C ASP A 46 44.85 5.81 6.99
N PRO A 47 45.67 6.62 6.26
CA PRO A 47 47.05 6.26 5.95
C PRO A 47 47.94 6.02 7.17
N GLU A 48 47.64 6.63 8.30
CA GLU A 48 48.34 6.52 9.56
C GLU A 48 47.72 5.49 10.54
N ASP A 49 46.71 4.69 10.06
CA ASP A 49 46.01 3.68 10.85
C ASP A 49 45.26 4.24 12.09
N GLY A 50 44.85 5.53 12.05
CA GLY A 50 44.12 6.20 13.12
C GLY A 50 42.62 5.82 13.19
N GLU A 51 41.97 6.15 14.31
CA GLU A 51 40.54 6.03 14.45
C GLU A 51 39.81 7.02 13.54
N LEU A 52 38.71 6.58 12.91
CA LEU A 52 37.93 7.38 11.99
C LEU A 52 36.54 7.68 12.56
N THR A 53 36.10 8.92 12.41
CA THR A 53 34.77 9.38 12.82
C THR A 53 33.93 9.75 11.61
N PRO A 54 33.08 8.83 11.12
CA PRO A 54 32.12 9.12 10.04
C PRO A 54 30.91 9.86 10.54
N VAL A 55 30.53 10.92 9.82
CA VAL A 55 29.32 11.72 10.01
C VAL A 55 28.58 11.79 8.69
N TRP A 56 27.26 11.63 8.74
CA TRP A 56 26.37 11.59 7.59
C TRP A 56 25.49 12.82 7.54
N ASP A 57 25.38 13.41 6.37
CA ASP A 57 24.33 14.30 5.94
C ASP A 57 23.43 13.48 5.02
N LEU A 58 22.18 13.28 5.43
CA LEU A 58 21.27 12.29 4.84
C LEU A 58 20.35 12.86 3.78
N ASP A 59 20.06 14.16 3.82
CA ASP A 59 19.12 14.79 2.89
C ASP A 59 19.45 16.28 2.65
N TRP A 60 20.08 16.57 1.54
CA TRP A 60 20.40 17.93 1.12
C TRP A 60 19.19 18.82 0.78
N SER A 61 17.98 18.30 0.89
CA SER A 61 16.76 19.10 0.75
C SER A 61 16.28 19.71 2.07
N GLU A 62 16.85 19.29 3.20
CA GLU A 62 16.48 19.71 4.54
C GLU A 62 17.71 20.27 5.28
N ASP A 63 17.64 21.52 5.72
CA ASP A 63 18.64 22.18 6.58
C ASP A 63 18.26 21.90 8.03
N SER A 64 18.80 20.82 8.61
CA SER A 64 18.39 20.29 9.91
C SER A 64 18.96 21.10 11.07
N ASP A 65 20.10 21.79 10.90
CA ASP A 65 20.71 22.64 11.93
C ASP A 65 20.36 24.13 11.78
N ASN A 66 19.68 24.51 10.68
CA ASN A 66 19.20 25.86 10.38
C ASN A 66 20.33 26.89 10.27
N ASP A 67 21.49 26.52 9.77
CA ASP A 67 22.62 27.41 9.54
C ASP A 67 22.56 28.11 8.15
N GLY A 68 21.67 27.65 7.27
CA GLY A 68 21.43 28.16 5.92
C GLY A 68 22.15 27.36 4.82
N ASP A 69 22.76 26.22 5.16
CA ASP A 69 23.45 25.32 4.23
C ASP A 69 23.03 23.85 4.47
N ALA A 70 22.02 23.37 3.77
CA ALA A 70 21.52 22.00 3.85
C ALA A 70 22.50 20.91 3.35
N THR A 71 23.75 21.25 3.05
CA THR A 71 24.74 20.30 2.53
C THR A 71 25.88 19.98 3.50
N ASN A 72 25.75 20.43 4.74
CA ASN A 72 26.77 20.28 5.77
C ASN A 72 26.21 19.76 7.11
N ASP A 73 24.95 19.28 7.13
CA ASP A 73 24.26 18.83 8.33
C ASP A 73 24.87 17.55 8.92
N ASN A 74 24.70 17.41 10.24
CA ASN A 74 25.16 16.23 10.99
C ASN A 74 23.95 15.38 11.42
N ASP A 75 23.30 14.70 10.47
CA ASP A 75 22.08 13.94 10.72
C ASP A 75 22.33 12.61 11.43
N ALA A 76 23.48 11.98 11.17
CA ALA A 76 23.82 10.73 11.81
C ALA A 76 25.34 10.55 11.96
N MET A 77 25.73 9.74 12.95
CA MET A 77 27.12 9.40 13.24
C MET A 77 27.35 7.87 13.18
N GLY A 78 28.58 7.48 12.89
CA GLY A 78 29.02 6.10 12.87
C GLY A 78 29.28 5.54 11.49
N ALA A 79 30.02 4.44 11.44
CA ALA A 79 30.48 3.85 10.18
C ALA A 79 29.36 3.27 9.31
N VAL A 80 28.24 2.92 9.90
CA VAL A 80 27.07 2.34 9.21
C VAL A 80 25.80 3.06 9.64
N HIS A 81 25.04 3.54 8.67
CA HIS A 81 23.71 4.12 8.91
C HIS A 81 22.65 3.33 8.16
N ARG A 82 21.42 3.21 8.75
CA ARG A 82 20.28 2.51 8.15
C ARG A 82 19.01 3.32 8.32
N PHE A 83 18.24 3.39 7.23
CA PHE A 83 16.91 4.01 7.23
C PHE A 83 15.98 3.32 6.23
N THR A 84 14.69 3.66 6.28
CA THR A 84 13.67 3.08 5.39
C THR A 84 12.84 4.24 4.80
N PRO A 85 13.01 4.56 3.51
CA PRO A 85 12.17 5.56 2.86
C PRO A 85 10.80 4.97 2.49
N TYR A 86 9.74 5.75 2.72
CA TYR A 86 8.35 5.37 2.41
C TYR A 86 7.77 6.14 1.23
N GLU A 87 8.50 7.08 0.67
CA GLU A 87 8.08 7.89 -0.47
C GLU A 87 9.06 7.74 -1.63
N ARG A 88 8.55 7.84 -2.85
CA ARG A 88 9.37 7.86 -4.07
C ARG A 88 10.05 9.22 -4.24
N VAL A 89 11.27 9.30 -3.81
CA VAL A 89 12.09 10.51 -3.84
C VAL A 89 13.53 10.16 -4.20
N ASN A 90 14.30 11.16 -4.65
CA ASN A 90 15.74 11.03 -4.82
C ASN A 90 16.43 11.69 -3.64
N TYR A 91 17.13 10.92 -2.86
CA TYR A 91 17.99 11.42 -1.79
C TYR A 91 19.37 11.78 -2.35
N SER A 92 19.92 12.89 -1.91
CA SER A 92 21.29 13.30 -2.11
C SER A 92 21.88 13.64 -0.74
N GLY A 93 23.07 13.18 -0.48
CA GLY A 93 23.71 13.43 0.81
C GLY A 93 25.21 13.20 0.73
N SER A 94 25.88 13.21 1.87
CA SER A 94 27.31 13.01 1.99
C SER A 94 27.68 12.17 3.21
N VAL A 95 28.90 11.65 3.19
CA VAL A 95 29.59 11.17 4.37
C VAL A 95 30.90 11.90 4.50
N THR A 96 31.13 12.51 5.67
CA THR A 96 32.39 13.13 6.03
C THR A 96 33.08 12.25 7.06
N VAL A 97 34.31 11.85 6.78
CA VAL A 97 35.13 11.03 7.66
C VAL A 97 36.31 11.87 8.15
N THR A 98 36.46 11.95 9.46
CA THR A 98 37.50 12.73 10.13
C THR A 98 38.41 11.80 10.92
N ASP A 99 39.72 12.00 10.85
CA ASP A 99 40.71 11.27 11.62
C ASP A 99 41.00 11.91 12.98
N GLU A 100 41.84 11.28 13.82
CA GLU A 100 42.22 11.79 15.14
C GLU A 100 43.02 13.11 15.09
N SER A 101 43.56 13.46 13.97
CA SER A 101 44.39 14.68 13.73
C SER A 101 43.55 15.80 13.08
N GLU A 102 42.23 15.63 13.01
CA GLU A 102 41.29 16.58 12.44
C GLU A 102 41.36 16.76 10.89
N ALA A 103 42.08 15.89 10.16
CA ALA A 103 41.96 15.89 8.71
C ALA A 103 40.65 15.17 8.29
N SER A 104 39.94 15.77 7.33
CA SER A 104 38.61 15.28 6.93
C SER A 104 38.55 15.08 5.41
N ALA A 105 37.82 14.06 4.99
CA ALA A 105 37.43 13.85 3.61
C ALA A 105 35.90 13.69 3.52
N THR A 106 35.32 14.15 2.43
CA THR A 106 33.87 14.05 2.18
C THR A 106 33.60 13.30 0.89
N ARG A 107 32.58 12.43 0.90
CA ARG A 107 32.10 11.72 -0.29
C ARG A 107 30.61 11.86 -0.41
N MET A 108 30.15 12.37 -1.56
CA MET A 108 28.75 12.52 -1.92
C MET A 108 28.15 11.18 -2.35
N TRP A 109 26.83 11.05 -2.15
CA TRP A 109 26.06 9.90 -2.60
C TRP A 109 24.67 10.32 -3.09
N ASN A 110 24.07 9.48 -3.92
CA ASN A 110 22.69 9.64 -4.40
C ASN A 110 21.98 8.29 -4.34
N LEU A 111 20.70 8.32 -3.95
CA LEU A 111 19.82 7.17 -3.87
C LEU A 111 18.51 7.47 -4.55
N THR A 112 18.10 6.63 -5.50
CA THR A 112 16.78 6.71 -6.14
C THR A 112 15.82 5.75 -5.45
N VAL A 113 14.71 6.27 -4.94
CA VAL A 113 13.63 5.46 -4.38
C VAL A 113 12.52 5.31 -5.42
N LEU A 114 12.26 4.08 -5.81
CA LEU A 114 11.26 3.70 -6.80
C LEU A 114 9.99 3.22 -6.11
N PRO A 115 8.82 3.43 -6.71
CA PRO A 115 7.57 2.87 -6.19
C PRO A 115 7.57 1.35 -6.30
N ARG A 116 6.67 0.70 -5.55
CA ARG A 116 6.37 -0.73 -5.70
C ARG A 116 5.39 -0.97 -6.84
N THR A 117 5.52 -2.10 -7.49
CA THR A 117 4.53 -2.57 -8.48
C THR A 117 3.73 -3.69 -7.85
N TYR A 118 2.42 -3.52 -7.83
CA TYR A 118 1.45 -4.48 -7.32
C TYR A 118 0.68 -5.08 -8.49
N GLN A 119 0.45 -6.39 -8.43
CA GLN A 119 -0.49 -7.04 -9.32
C GLN A 119 -1.85 -7.07 -8.66
N VAL A 120 -2.85 -6.44 -9.26
CA VAL A 120 -4.23 -6.44 -8.82
C VAL A 120 -4.96 -7.57 -9.51
N ILE A 121 -5.62 -8.41 -8.72
CA ILE A 121 -6.45 -9.53 -9.21
C ILE A 121 -7.78 -9.43 -8.48
N TRP A 122 -8.87 -9.43 -9.25
CA TRP A 122 -10.22 -9.44 -8.71
C TRP A 122 -10.72 -10.87 -8.57
N GLU A 123 -11.39 -11.17 -7.48
CA GLU A 123 -12.03 -12.46 -7.24
C GLU A 123 -13.54 -12.26 -7.10
N VAL A 124 -14.32 -13.00 -7.91
CA VAL A 124 -15.77 -13.01 -7.77
C VAL A 124 -16.18 -14.15 -6.84
N LYS A 125 -16.86 -13.81 -5.75
CA LYS A 125 -17.37 -14.76 -4.76
C LYS A 125 -18.89 -14.80 -4.81
N PRO A 126 -19.52 -15.97 -4.98
CA PRO A 126 -20.97 -16.08 -4.81
C PRO A 126 -21.33 -15.99 -3.33
N VAL A 127 -22.35 -15.19 -3.03
CA VAL A 127 -23.00 -15.12 -1.72
C VAL A 127 -24.45 -15.51 -1.91
N THR A 128 -24.97 -16.40 -1.05
CA THR A 128 -26.34 -16.90 -1.14
C THR A 128 -27.04 -16.67 0.19
N TYR A 129 -28.25 -16.14 0.10
CA TYR A 129 -29.18 -15.99 1.22
C TYR A 129 -30.44 -16.78 0.92
N ASP A 130 -30.82 -17.63 1.83
CA ASP A 130 -31.98 -18.49 1.70
C ASP A 130 -32.95 -18.26 2.87
N TRP A 131 -34.23 -18.23 2.57
CA TRP A 131 -35.30 -18.20 3.57
C TRP A 131 -36.41 -19.14 3.13
N ASP A 132 -36.98 -19.88 4.05
CA ASP A 132 -38.19 -20.62 3.86
C ASP A 132 -39.16 -20.37 5.02
N GLY A 133 -40.46 -20.41 4.77
CA GLY A 133 -41.43 -20.17 5.80
C GLY A 133 -42.85 -20.08 5.26
N TYR A 134 -43.76 -19.68 6.15
CA TYR A 134 -45.16 -19.45 5.85
C TYR A 134 -45.46 -17.95 5.99
N LEU A 135 -46.18 -17.42 5.01
CA LEU A 135 -46.64 -16.04 5.03
C LEU A 135 -48.18 -16.00 4.92
N GLU A 136 -48.82 -15.34 5.88
CA GLU A 136 -50.28 -15.16 5.87
C GLU A 136 -50.67 -14.13 4.80
N GLN A 137 -51.92 -14.23 4.35
CA GLN A 137 -52.50 -13.30 3.38
C GLN A 137 -52.38 -11.84 3.87
N GLU A 138 -52.01 -10.94 2.98
CA GLU A 138 -51.80 -9.52 3.24
C GLU A 138 -50.65 -9.17 4.23
N HIS A 139 -49.83 -10.17 4.62
CA HIS A 139 -48.64 -9.91 5.42
C HIS A 139 -47.40 -9.71 4.53
N ILE A 140 -46.44 -8.95 5.06
CA ILE A 140 -45.13 -8.71 4.48
C ILE A 140 -44.10 -9.32 5.41
N HIS A 141 -43.16 -10.06 4.84
CA HIS A 141 -41.94 -10.49 5.52
C HIS A 141 -40.73 -9.79 4.91
N THR A 142 -40.01 -9.04 5.71
CA THR A 142 -38.81 -8.31 5.28
C THR A 142 -37.58 -8.99 5.82
N ILE A 143 -36.61 -9.21 4.95
CA ILE A 143 -35.31 -9.77 5.29
C ILE A 143 -34.25 -8.73 4.91
N THR A 144 -33.41 -8.37 5.84
CA THR A 144 -32.31 -7.41 5.60
C THR A 144 -31.00 -8.15 5.38
N HIS A 145 -30.31 -7.80 4.33
CA HIS A 145 -28.98 -8.29 4.00
C HIS A 145 -28.05 -7.12 3.68
N GLN A 146 -26.75 -7.32 3.83
CA GLN A 146 -25.69 -6.37 3.45
C GLN A 146 -24.69 -7.05 2.51
N PRO A 147 -25.09 -7.40 1.30
CA PRO A 147 -24.25 -8.20 0.40
C PRO A 147 -23.01 -7.43 -0.10
N GLY A 148 -23.01 -6.08 0.00
CA GLY A 148 -21.90 -5.22 -0.37
C GLY A 148 -20.83 -5.02 0.72
N GLU A 149 -21.01 -5.57 1.93
CA GLU A 149 -20.12 -5.31 3.07
C GLU A 149 -18.67 -5.76 2.83
N GLU A 150 -18.45 -6.86 2.11
CA GLU A 150 -17.12 -7.41 1.83
C GLU A 150 -16.61 -7.15 0.41
N GLY A 151 -17.37 -6.38 -0.39
CA GLY A 151 -16.99 -6.13 -1.78
C GLY A 151 -18.13 -5.59 -2.63
N ARG A 152 -17.87 -5.41 -3.92
CA ARG A 152 -18.86 -4.86 -4.84
C ARG A 152 -19.75 -5.92 -5.45
N ILE A 153 -21.03 -5.63 -5.51
CA ILE A 153 -22.01 -6.52 -6.12
C ILE A 153 -21.94 -6.41 -7.64
N MET A 154 -21.57 -7.52 -8.29
CA MET A 154 -21.49 -7.57 -9.75
C MET A 154 -22.80 -7.88 -10.41
N SER A 155 -23.54 -8.78 -9.80
CA SER A 155 -24.85 -9.24 -10.25
C SER A 155 -25.61 -9.85 -9.09
N PHE A 156 -26.92 -9.88 -9.20
CA PHE A 156 -27.75 -10.66 -8.29
C PHE A 156 -28.92 -11.34 -9.01
N ASN A 157 -29.37 -12.41 -8.41
CA ASN A 157 -30.58 -13.12 -8.78
C ASN A 157 -31.41 -13.33 -7.51
N ALA A 158 -32.67 -12.90 -7.53
CA ALA A 158 -33.61 -13.17 -6.45
C ALA A 158 -34.77 -14.01 -6.99
N THR A 159 -35.11 -15.10 -6.30
CA THR A 159 -36.16 -16.02 -6.71
C THR A 159 -37.08 -16.33 -5.55
N LEU A 160 -38.38 -16.16 -5.76
CA LEU A 160 -39.43 -16.59 -4.86
C LEU A 160 -40.15 -17.79 -5.49
N THR A 161 -40.28 -18.87 -4.73
CA THR A 161 -41.00 -20.07 -5.16
C THR A 161 -42.10 -20.41 -4.13
N LEU A 162 -43.33 -20.52 -4.61
CA LEU A 162 -44.45 -20.99 -3.79
C LEU A 162 -44.59 -22.52 -3.97
N ALA A 163 -44.69 -23.21 -2.85
CA ALA A 163 -45.00 -24.61 -2.89
C ALA A 163 -46.40 -24.84 -3.54
N MET A 164 -46.58 -26.04 -4.13
CA MET A 164 -47.89 -26.43 -4.66
C MET A 164 -48.96 -26.35 -3.59
N ASP A 165 -50.10 -25.80 -3.94
CA ASP A 165 -51.26 -25.82 -3.07
C ASP A 165 -51.85 -27.23 -2.95
N ILE A 166 -51.88 -27.76 -1.73
CA ILE A 166 -52.31 -29.13 -1.44
C ILE A 166 -53.84 -29.15 -1.16
N LEU A 167 -54.49 -27.99 -0.99
CA LEU A 167 -55.87 -27.89 -0.63
C LEU A 167 -56.83 -27.95 -1.85
N PRO A 168 -58.02 -28.55 -1.72
CA PRO A 168 -58.90 -28.73 -2.88
C PRO A 168 -59.45 -27.40 -3.40
N ILE A 169 -59.53 -27.32 -4.66
CA ILE A 169 -59.91 -26.43 -5.74
C ILE A 169 -60.88 -25.27 -5.44
N MET A 170 -61.35 -25.04 -4.24
CA MET A 170 -62.36 -23.99 -3.92
C MET A 170 -61.81 -22.77 -3.18
N LEU A 171 -60.53 -22.72 -2.88
CA LEU A 171 -59.90 -21.54 -2.28
C LEU A 171 -59.30 -20.66 -3.36
N PRO A 172 -59.29 -19.33 -3.19
CA PRO A 172 -58.57 -18.44 -4.08
C PRO A 172 -57.10 -18.88 -4.14
N GLN A 173 -56.57 -18.97 -5.34
CA GLN A 173 -55.16 -19.27 -5.52
C GLN A 173 -54.31 -18.11 -5.08
N ASP A 174 -53.26 -18.41 -4.35
CA ASP A 174 -52.34 -17.38 -3.83
C ASP A 174 -51.36 -16.91 -4.89
N ASN A 175 -51.03 -15.62 -4.84
CA ASN A 175 -49.90 -15.06 -5.54
C ASN A 175 -49.15 -14.14 -4.60
N PHE A 176 -47.84 -14.10 -4.76
CA PHE A 176 -46.97 -13.33 -3.92
C PHE A 176 -46.14 -12.35 -4.75
N THR A 177 -45.71 -11.31 -4.10
CA THR A 177 -44.87 -10.27 -4.65
C THR A 177 -43.49 -10.39 -4.00
N LEU A 178 -42.46 -10.48 -4.83
CA LEU A 178 -41.07 -10.37 -4.42
C LEU A 178 -40.61 -8.94 -4.74
N THR A 179 -40.18 -8.22 -3.71
CA THR A 179 -39.57 -6.88 -3.87
C THR A 179 -38.16 -6.94 -3.38
N VAL A 180 -37.24 -6.36 -4.13
CA VAL A 180 -35.89 -6.03 -3.67
C VAL A 180 -35.79 -4.52 -3.62
N ASP A 181 -35.42 -4.00 -2.48
CA ASP A 181 -35.25 -2.58 -2.22
C ASP A 181 -33.85 -2.29 -1.75
N VAL A 182 -33.19 -1.32 -2.37
CA VAL A 182 -31.83 -0.84 -2.04
C VAL A 182 -31.94 0.65 -1.74
N PRO A 183 -32.27 1.00 -0.48
CA PRO A 183 -32.64 2.36 -0.11
C PRO A 183 -31.56 3.40 -0.40
N ASP A 184 -30.30 3.06 -0.16
CA ASP A 184 -29.16 3.97 -0.36
C ASP A 184 -28.98 4.37 -1.82
N ASP A 185 -29.35 3.49 -2.74
CA ASP A 185 -29.36 3.77 -4.18
C ASP A 185 -30.71 4.31 -4.68
N SER A 186 -31.69 4.44 -3.80
CA SER A 186 -33.07 4.80 -4.17
C SER A 186 -33.65 3.89 -5.26
N TRP A 187 -33.30 2.60 -5.20
CA TRP A 187 -33.66 1.61 -6.20
C TRP A 187 -34.57 0.54 -5.61
N THR A 188 -35.67 0.26 -6.30
CA THR A 188 -36.63 -0.77 -5.92
C THR A 188 -37.09 -1.51 -7.17
N HIS A 189 -37.14 -2.83 -7.11
CA HIS A 189 -37.74 -3.64 -8.15
C HIS A 189 -38.68 -4.70 -7.58
N THR A 190 -39.79 -4.93 -8.28
CA THR A 190 -40.84 -5.80 -7.84
C THR A 190 -41.29 -6.76 -8.94
N VAL A 191 -41.35 -8.02 -8.63
CA VAL A 191 -41.92 -9.07 -9.50
C VAL A 191 -43.02 -9.83 -8.77
N ARG A 192 -43.92 -10.42 -9.51
CA ARG A 192 -45.06 -11.15 -8.92
C ARG A 192 -45.09 -12.58 -9.46
N THR A 193 -45.40 -13.53 -8.56
CA THR A 193 -45.61 -14.92 -8.98
C THR A 193 -46.92 -15.04 -9.81
N GLU A 194 -46.97 -16.08 -10.62
CA GLU A 194 -48.26 -16.58 -11.10
C GLU A 194 -49.08 -17.09 -9.92
N GLN A 195 -50.37 -17.36 -10.15
CA GLN A 195 -51.19 -18.01 -9.13
C GLN A 195 -50.67 -19.45 -8.90
N GLY A 196 -50.39 -19.80 -7.66
CA GLY A 196 -50.08 -21.14 -7.25
C GLY A 196 -51.23 -22.11 -7.59
N ASN A 197 -50.93 -23.34 -7.90
CA ASN A 197 -51.94 -24.37 -8.15
C ASN A 197 -51.47 -25.74 -7.65
N ILE A 198 -52.36 -26.73 -7.74
CA ILE A 198 -52.09 -28.10 -7.26
C ILE A 198 -51.19 -28.94 -8.15
N THR A 199 -50.75 -28.42 -9.31
CA THR A 199 -49.99 -29.16 -10.30
C THR A 199 -48.55 -28.69 -10.45
N HIS A 200 -48.28 -27.48 -10.09
CA HIS A 200 -46.91 -26.92 -10.18
C HIS A 200 -46.70 -25.79 -9.18
N ASN A 201 -45.45 -25.56 -8.82
CA ASN A 201 -45.03 -24.41 -8.03
C ASN A 201 -45.17 -23.13 -8.86
N ALA A 202 -45.63 -22.08 -8.23
CA ALA A 202 -45.56 -20.75 -8.84
C ALA A 202 -44.24 -20.07 -8.45
N SER A 203 -43.63 -19.33 -9.35
CA SER A 203 -42.37 -18.64 -9.07
C SER A 203 -42.34 -17.25 -9.66
N ALA A 204 -41.53 -16.40 -9.07
CA ALA A 204 -41.10 -15.12 -9.62
C ALA A 204 -39.62 -14.96 -9.43
N SER A 205 -38.94 -14.43 -10.43
CA SER A 205 -37.53 -14.18 -10.35
C SER A 205 -37.14 -12.85 -10.99
N MET A 206 -36.09 -12.26 -10.48
CA MET A 206 -35.43 -11.12 -11.10
C MET A 206 -33.92 -11.37 -11.15
N GLU A 207 -33.29 -10.92 -12.22
CA GLU A 207 -31.87 -11.04 -12.44
C GLU A 207 -31.32 -9.69 -12.93
N TYR A 208 -30.22 -9.27 -12.33
CA TYR A 208 -29.51 -8.06 -12.72
C TYR A 208 -28.03 -8.37 -12.86
N LEU A 209 -27.47 -7.97 -13.99
CA LEU A 209 -26.10 -8.19 -14.38
C LEU A 209 -25.37 -6.85 -14.54
N ASN A 210 -24.05 -6.86 -14.39
CA ASN A 210 -23.19 -5.70 -14.62
C ASN A 210 -23.54 -4.47 -13.79
N LEU A 211 -23.90 -4.67 -12.53
CA LEU A 211 -24.25 -3.59 -11.60
C LEU A 211 -23.09 -2.65 -11.32
N ASN A 212 -21.90 -3.21 -11.10
CA ASN A 212 -20.65 -2.50 -10.85
C ASN A 212 -19.57 -3.02 -11.82
N PRO A 213 -19.62 -2.65 -13.10
CA PRO A 213 -18.69 -3.19 -14.08
C PRO A 213 -17.23 -2.80 -13.75
N PHE A 214 -16.34 -3.77 -13.78
CA PHE A 214 -14.90 -3.59 -13.64
C PHE A 214 -14.17 -4.50 -14.63
N SER A 215 -12.88 -4.26 -14.82
CA SER A 215 -12.06 -5.16 -15.64
C SER A 215 -11.63 -6.35 -14.78
N GLU A 216 -12.00 -7.57 -15.20
CA GLU A 216 -11.56 -8.81 -14.56
C GLU A 216 -10.09 -9.15 -14.85
N ASP A 217 -9.49 -8.50 -15.85
CA ASP A 217 -8.10 -8.74 -16.22
C ASP A 217 -7.14 -8.30 -15.12
N ALA A 218 -6.22 -9.19 -14.77
CA ALA A 218 -5.14 -8.84 -13.87
C ALA A 218 -4.30 -7.71 -14.46
N HIS A 219 -4.08 -6.66 -13.70
CA HIS A 219 -3.29 -5.52 -14.13
C HIS A 219 -2.30 -5.07 -13.06
N ASN A 220 -1.28 -4.33 -13.48
CA ASN A 220 -0.25 -3.84 -12.58
C ASN A 220 -0.48 -2.36 -12.28
N LEU A 221 -0.42 -2.02 -10.99
CA LEU A 221 -0.41 -0.64 -10.51
C LEU A 221 0.87 -0.36 -9.75
N THR A 222 1.29 0.88 -9.73
CA THR A 222 2.46 1.33 -8.97
C THR A 222 2.02 2.29 -7.89
N ALA A 223 2.44 2.00 -6.64
CA ALA A 223 2.17 2.82 -5.47
C ALA A 223 3.37 2.77 -4.51
N ASP A 224 3.47 3.73 -3.62
CA ASP A 224 4.53 3.77 -2.62
C ASP A 224 4.23 2.82 -1.46
N SER A 225 2.95 2.62 -1.14
CA SER A 225 2.48 1.72 -0.09
C SER A 225 1.24 0.94 -0.51
N LEU A 226 0.84 -0.04 0.33
CA LEU A 226 -0.42 -0.77 0.14
C LEU A 226 -1.62 0.15 0.39
N GLU A 227 -1.52 1.07 1.34
CA GLU A 227 -2.55 2.07 1.65
C GLU A 227 -2.82 2.96 0.44
N GLU A 228 -1.78 3.52 -0.19
CA GLU A 228 -1.93 4.31 -1.41
C GLU A 228 -2.57 3.50 -2.54
N LEU A 229 -2.18 2.21 -2.69
CA LEU A 229 -2.80 1.33 -3.68
C LEU A 229 -4.30 1.17 -3.44
N ILE A 230 -4.72 0.96 -2.19
CA ILE A 230 -6.14 0.82 -1.83
C ILE A 230 -6.88 2.12 -2.14
N GLU A 231 -6.37 3.28 -1.76
CA GLU A 231 -6.96 4.58 -2.09
C GLU A 231 -7.10 4.80 -3.61
N MET A 232 -6.09 4.39 -4.38
CA MET A 232 -6.16 4.45 -5.85
C MET A 232 -7.26 3.55 -6.42
N LEU A 233 -7.43 2.34 -5.88
CA LEU A 233 -8.47 1.41 -6.31
C LEU A 233 -9.88 1.92 -5.93
N ASP A 234 -10.04 2.45 -4.73
CA ASP A 234 -11.29 3.05 -4.28
C ASP A 234 -11.67 4.27 -5.12
N ALA A 235 -10.70 5.13 -5.43
CA ALA A 235 -10.94 6.29 -6.29
C ALA A 235 -11.34 5.90 -7.74
N GLN A 236 -10.77 4.80 -8.27
CA GLN A 236 -11.13 4.29 -9.60
C GLN A 236 -12.53 3.69 -9.63
N SER A 237 -12.93 3.08 -8.53
CA SER A 237 -14.18 2.36 -8.49
C SER A 237 -15.42 3.26 -8.30
N GLY A 238 -15.28 4.49 -7.81
CA GLY A 238 -16.41 5.41 -7.56
C GLY A 238 -17.41 4.86 -6.51
N ALA A 239 -18.54 5.55 -6.29
CA ALA A 239 -19.63 5.01 -5.49
C ALA A 239 -20.23 3.80 -6.20
N GLY A 240 -20.27 2.65 -5.52
CA GLY A 240 -20.82 1.41 -6.06
C GLY A 240 -22.32 1.30 -5.82
N PHE A 241 -23.04 0.64 -6.74
CA PHE A 241 -24.41 0.24 -6.49
C PHE A 241 -24.47 -0.90 -5.47
N GLY A 242 -25.39 -0.82 -4.52
CA GLY A 242 -25.68 -1.88 -3.58
C GLY A 242 -24.83 -1.90 -2.32
N GLU A 243 -24.15 -0.82 -2.03
CA GLU A 243 -23.57 -0.59 -0.70
C GLU A 243 -24.71 -0.32 0.29
N GLY A 244 -24.64 -0.93 1.49
CA GLY A 244 -25.65 -0.77 2.53
C GLY A 244 -26.70 -1.88 2.56
N ASP A 245 -27.87 -1.55 3.13
CA ASP A 245 -28.93 -2.52 3.38
C ASP A 245 -29.74 -2.85 2.11
N TRP A 246 -29.99 -4.15 1.93
CA TRP A 246 -30.92 -4.70 0.96
C TRP A 246 -32.11 -5.29 1.69
N LEU A 247 -33.32 -4.89 1.32
CA LEU A 247 -34.58 -5.31 1.94
C LEU A 247 -35.40 -6.15 0.98
#